data_74d6313a84666ae29534b56264f8094f
#
_entry.id   74d6313a84666ae29534b56264f8094f
#
_cell.length_a   1.000
_cell.length_b   1.000
_cell.length_c   1.000
_cell.angle_alpha   90.00
_cell.angle_beta   90.00
_cell.angle_gamma   90.00
#
_symmetry.space_group_name_H-M   'P 1'
#
loop_
_entity.id
_entity.type
_entity.pdbx_description
1 polymer ?
#
loop_
_entity_poly.entity_id
_entity_poly.type
_entity_poly.pdbx_seq_one_letter_code
_entity_poly.pdbx_strand_id
1 'polypeptide(L)'
;MGKTLDVAVLVGSLRKDSINRKMANALAELAPEELKLSIVEIGQLPIYNQNADENPPAGWKAFRERIRAADAVLFVTPEHNRSVPAALKNAIDVGSRPYGQSAWNGKPGAVVSASPGGVGGFGANHHLRQSLVFLNVPAMAQPEAYCGGADKFFDANGKLINDGTRQFLKDFMQAYNTWVIANIKS
;
A
#
# COMPACT_ATOMS: atom_id res chain seq x y z
N MET A 1 11.81 20.39 14.80
CA MET A 1 11.23 19.07 14.44
C MET A 1 10.59 19.20 13.08
N GLY A 2 10.95 18.36 12.11
CA GLY A 2 10.29 18.35 10.80
C GLY A 2 8.83 17.92 10.91
N LYS A 3 8.01 18.23 9.89
CA LYS A 3 6.62 17.78 9.80
C LYS A 3 6.61 16.25 9.67
N THR A 4 5.83 15.55 10.51
CA THR A 4 5.56 14.11 10.32
C THR A 4 4.69 13.94 9.05
N LEU A 5 5.14 13.06 8.15
CA LEU A 5 4.49 12.80 6.86
C LEU A 5 3.43 11.70 7.01
N ASP A 6 2.23 11.96 6.54
CA ASP A 6 1.10 11.01 6.58
C ASP A 6 1.16 10.04 5.41
N VAL A 7 1.29 8.75 5.72
CA VAL A 7 1.35 7.66 4.73
C VAL A 7 0.04 6.88 4.74
N ALA A 8 -0.71 6.94 3.63
CA ALA A 8 -1.88 6.09 3.44
C ALA A 8 -1.44 4.65 3.07
N VAL A 9 -1.77 3.67 3.92
CA VAL A 9 -1.44 2.26 3.71
C VAL A 9 -2.66 1.53 3.17
N LEU A 10 -2.52 0.91 1.99
CA LEU A 10 -3.57 0.11 1.37
C LEU A 10 -3.23 -1.38 1.49
N VAL A 11 -4.07 -2.12 2.21
CA VAL A 11 -3.91 -3.56 2.40
C VAL A 11 -4.81 -4.31 1.43
N GLY A 12 -4.21 -5.06 0.49
CA GLY A 12 -4.95 -5.78 -0.56
C GLY A 12 -5.75 -7.00 -0.10
N SER A 13 -5.67 -7.38 1.18
CA SER A 13 -6.35 -8.54 1.75
C SER A 13 -7.46 -8.12 2.70
N LEU A 14 -8.67 -8.61 2.45
CA LEU A 14 -9.85 -8.39 3.30
C LEU A 14 -10.08 -9.51 4.33
N ARG A 15 -9.21 -10.49 4.41
CA ARG A 15 -9.33 -11.59 5.39
C ARG A 15 -9.22 -11.06 6.82
N LYS A 16 -10.02 -11.62 7.75
CA LYS A 16 -9.96 -11.28 9.17
C LYS A 16 -8.54 -11.49 9.74
N ASP A 17 -7.93 -12.64 9.46
CA ASP A 17 -6.56 -12.98 9.91
C ASP A 17 -5.54 -12.78 8.76
N SER A 18 -5.53 -11.58 8.20
CA SER A 18 -4.71 -11.26 7.04
C SER A 18 -3.23 -11.14 7.40
N ILE A 19 -2.38 -11.96 6.77
CA ILE A 19 -0.91 -11.83 6.82
C ILE A 19 -0.48 -10.43 6.35
N ASN A 20 -1.13 -9.91 5.32
CA ASN A 20 -0.79 -8.59 4.79
C ASN A 20 -1.19 -7.45 5.74
N ARG A 21 -2.25 -7.62 6.54
CA ARG A 21 -2.57 -6.65 7.61
C ARG A 21 -1.54 -6.71 8.75
N LYS A 22 -1.13 -7.92 9.16
CA LYS A 22 -0.04 -8.09 10.13
C LYS A 22 1.26 -7.47 9.62
N MET A 23 1.56 -7.64 8.33
CA MET A 23 2.72 -7.01 7.67
C MET A 23 2.61 -5.47 7.70
N ALA A 24 1.46 -4.91 7.37
CA ALA A 24 1.23 -3.46 7.42
C ALA A 24 1.41 -2.89 8.83
N ASN A 25 0.94 -3.60 9.86
CA ASN A 25 1.15 -3.20 11.25
C ASN A 25 2.63 -3.26 11.65
N ALA A 26 3.35 -4.32 11.25
CA ALA A 26 4.78 -4.43 11.51
C ALA A 26 5.58 -3.32 10.81
N LEU A 27 5.22 -2.95 9.59
CA LEU A 27 5.83 -1.82 8.89
C LEU A 27 5.56 -0.50 9.63
N ALA A 28 4.36 -0.32 10.17
CA ALA A 28 4.02 0.87 10.96
C ALA A 28 4.83 0.95 12.27
N GLU A 29 5.04 -0.18 12.96
CA GLU A 29 5.86 -0.26 14.17
C GLU A 29 7.36 -0.02 13.91
N LEU A 30 7.85 -0.34 12.71
CA LEU A 30 9.24 -0.21 12.30
C LEU A 30 9.54 1.07 11.53
N ALA A 31 8.52 1.89 11.28
CA ALA A 31 8.67 3.13 10.55
C ALA A 31 9.50 4.16 11.32
N PRO A 32 10.35 4.95 10.64
CA PRO A 32 10.97 6.13 11.23
C PRO A 32 9.93 7.14 11.75
N GLU A 33 10.30 7.94 12.73
CA GLU A 33 9.40 8.92 13.40
C GLU A 33 8.84 9.98 12.44
N GLU A 34 9.50 10.21 11.33
CA GLU A 34 9.07 11.13 10.27
C GLU A 34 7.86 10.61 9.48
N LEU A 35 7.58 9.29 9.55
CA LEU A 35 6.47 8.67 8.83
C LEU A 35 5.36 8.21 9.78
N LYS A 36 4.15 8.68 9.58
CA LYS A 36 2.96 8.17 10.26
C LYS A 36 2.14 7.31 9.28
N LEU A 37 2.17 6.00 9.47
CA LEU A 37 1.41 5.05 8.66
C LEU A 37 -0.01 4.88 9.18
N SER A 38 -0.99 5.01 8.29
CA SER A 38 -2.40 4.83 8.62
C SER A 38 -3.08 3.93 7.59
N ILE A 39 -3.62 2.78 8.03
CA ILE A 39 -4.34 1.86 7.14
C ILE A 39 -5.65 2.51 6.69
N VAL A 40 -5.86 2.51 5.38
CA VAL A 40 -7.10 2.98 4.73
C VAL A 40 -7.94 1.76 4.37
N GLU A 41 -9.15 1.67 4.92
CA GLU A 41 -10.04 0.54 4.67
C GLU A 41 -10.65 0.62 3.27
N ILE A 42 -10.51 -0.46 2.51
CA ILE A 42 -10.95 -0.55 1.10
C ILE A 42 -12.07 -1.58 0.87
N GLY A 43 -12.39 -2.38 1.87
CA GLY A 43 -13.32 -3.51 1.73
C GLY A 43 -14.79 -3.11 1.48
N GLN A 44 -15.17 -1.90 1.80
CA GLN A 44 -16.54 -1.39 1.64
C GLN A 44 -16.71 -0.44 0.45
N LEU A 45 -15.66 -0.27 -0.36
CA LEU A 45 -15.74 0.56 -1.55
C LEU A 45 -16.64 -0.09 -2.60
N PRO A 46 -17.74 0.54 -3.05
CA PRO A 46 -18.50 0.07 -4.19
C PRO A 46 -17.59 -0.14 -5.40
N ILE A 47 -17.88 -1.16 -6.18
CA ILE A 47 -17.14 -1.43 -7.42
C ILE A 47 -17.22 -0.22 -8.35
N TYR A 48 -16.06 0.20 -8.87
CA TYR A 48 -15.98 1.33 -9.77
C TYR A 48 -16.84 1.11 -11.03
N ASN A 49 -17.63 2.11 -11.33
CA ASN A 49 -18.42 2.20 -12.56
C ASN A 49 -18.39 3.65 -13.05
N GLN A 50 -17.92 3.86 -14.26
CA GLN A 50 -17.79 5.19 -14.86
C GLN A 50 -19.11 5.98 -14.89
N ASN A 51 -20.26 5.33 -14.99
CA ASN A 51 -21.57 5.99 -14.97
C ASN A 51 -21.83 6.75 -13.66
N ALA A 52 -21.09 6.44 -12.59
CA ALA A 52 -21.22 7.11 -11.31
C ALA A 52 -20.21 8.29 -11.12
N ASP A 53 -19.39 8.61 -12.12
CA ASP A 53 -18.37 9.66 -11.98
C ASP A 53 -18.98 11.06 -11.78
N GLU A 54 -20.14 11.35 -12.39
CA GLU A 54 -20.85 12.62 -12.20
C GLU A 54 -21.49 12.74 -10.81
N ASN A 55 -21.94 11.63 -10.23
CA ASN A 55 -22.53 11.58 -8.89
C ASN A 55 -21.95 10.41 -8.08
N PRO A 56 -20.67 10.50 -7.65
CA PRO A 56 -19.99 9.39 -7.03
C PRO A 56 -20.52 9.06 -5.65
N PRO A 57 -20.57 7.76 -5.28
CA PRO A 57 -20.93 7.31 -3.95
C PRO A 57 -20.12 8.01 -2.85
N ALA A 58 -20.71 8.23 -1.69
CA ALA A 58 -20.05 8.90 -0.58
C ALA A 58 -18.73 8.21 -0.17
N GLY A 59 -18.69 6.88 -0.21
CA GLY A 59 -17.48 6.09 0.07
C GLY A 59 -16.33 6.39 -0.91
N TRP A 60 -16.63 6.62 -2.20
CA TRP A 60 -15.60 7.03 -3.16
C TRP A 60 -15.07 8.43 -2.89
N LYS A 61 -15.96 9.38 -2.55
CA LYS A 61 -15.57 10.76 -2.22
C LYS A 61 -14.63 10.76 -1.01
N ALA A 62 -15.05 10.15 0.09
CA ALA A 62 -14.25 10.05 1.31
C ALA A 62 -12.90 9.35 1.07
N PHE A 63 -12.87 8.25 0.30
CA PHE A 63 -11.64 7.57 -0.04
C PHE A 63 -10.69 8.45 -0.85
N ARG A 64 -11.18 9.12 -1.90
CA ARG A 64 -10.38 10.04 -2.73
C ARG A 64 -9.80 11.19 -1.90
N GLU A 65 -10.60 11.76 -0.99
CA GLU A 65 -10.16 12.82 -0.07
C GLU A 65 -9.07 12.31 0.87
N ARG A 66 -9.26 11.11 1.44
CA ARG A 66 -8.24 10.50 2.30
C ARG A 66 -6.90 10.28 1.56
N ILE A 67 -6.96 9.82 0.32
CA ILE A 67 -5.74 9.63 -0.47
C ILE A 67 -5.12 11.00 -0.84
N ARG A 68 -5.91 11.99 -1.22
CA ARG A 68 -5.39 13.34 -1.53
C ARG A 68 -4.70 13.98 -0.34
N ALA A 69 -5.25 13.81 0.85
CA ALA A 69 -4.69 14.37 2.09
C ALA A 69 -3.38 13.72 2.52
N ALA A 70 -3.10 12.48 2.11
CA ALA A 70 -1.86 11.80 2.44
C ALA A 70 -0.66 12.39 1.70
N ASP A 71 0.49 12.43 2.36
CA ASP A 71 1.76 12.85 1.78
C ASP A 71 2.38 11.75 0.89
N ALA A 72 2.14 10.46 1.22
CA ALA A 72 2.68 9.30 0.52
C ALA A 72 1.73 8.09 0.59
N VAL A 73 2.03 7.03 -0.17
CA VAL A 73 1.22 5.79 -0.23
C VAL A 73 2.07 4.55 -0.10
N LEU A 74 1.62 3.58 0.68
CA LEU A 74 2.26 2.27 0.82
C LEU A 74 1.24 1.17 0.52
N PHE A 75 1.57 0.30 -0.42
CA PHE A 75 0.74 -0.83 -0.80
C PHE A 75 1.28 -2.12 -0.18
N VAL A 76 0.42 -2.86 0.54
CA VAL A 76 0.76 -4.15 1.14
C VAL A 76 -0.19 -5.20 0.59
N THR A 77 0.28 -6.06 -0.31
CA THR A 77 -0.61 -6.89 -1.13
C THR A 77 -0.30 -8.38 -1.08
N PRO A 78 -1.32 -9.25 -0.98
CA PRO A 78 -1.17 -10.65 -1.39
C PRO A 78 -1.22 -10.74 -2.91
N GLU A 79 -1.03 -11.97 -3.41
CA GLU A 79 -1.21 -12.28 -4.82
C GLU A 79 -2.48 -13.14 -5.01
N HIS A 80 -3.35 -12.73 -5.92
CA HIS A 80 -4.51 -13.52 -6.35
C HIS A 80 -4.36 -13.84 -7.85
N ASN A 81 -4.26 -15.14 -8.17
CA ASN A 81 -4.16 -15.58 -9.57
C ASN A 81 -3.05 -14.85 -10.35
N ARG A 82 -1.86 -14.70 -9.75
CA ARG A 82 -0.71 -13.98 -10.31
C ARG A 82 -0.92 -12.49 -10.54
N SER A 83 -1.91 -11.87 -9.88
CA SER A 83 -2.25 -10.46 -10.07
C SER A 83 -2.65 -9.77 -8.77
N VAL A 84 -2.96 -8.48 -8.89
CA VAL A 84 -3.48 -7.61 -7.81
C VAL A 84 -4.85 -8.11 -7.37
N PRO A 85 -5.14 -8.23 -6.07
CA PRO A 85 -6.46 -8.57 -5.56
C PRO A 85 -7.54 -7.58 -6.03
N ALA A 86 -8.74 -8.09 -6.30
CA ALA A 86 -9.85 -7.31 -6.82
C ALA A 86 -10.17 -6.06 -5.95
N ALA A 87 -10.16 -6.20 -4.63
CA ALA A 87 -10.43 -5.07 -3.73
C ALA A 87 -9.39 -3.96 -3.84
N LEU A 88 -8.10 -4.31 -3.96
CA LEU A 88 -7.03 -3.34 -4.13
C LEU A 88 -7.09 -2.69 -5.52
N LYS A 89 -7.35 -3.49 -6.56
CA LYS A 89 -7.53 -2.94 -7.93
C LYS A 89 -8.70 -1.98 -7.98
N ASN A 90 -9.84 -2.32 -7.34
CA ASN A 90 -10.99 -1.42 -7.23
C ASN A 90 -10.63 -0.10 -6.54
N ALA A 91 -9.91 -0.15 -5.43
CA ALA A 91 -9.46 1.06 -4.72
C ALA A 91 -8.57 1.95 -5.62
N ILE A 92 -7.67 1.34 -6.40
CA ILE A 92 -6.83 2.04 -7.37
C ILE A 92 -7.68 2.73 -8.43
N ASP A 93 -8.67 2.04 -9.00
CA ASP A 93 -9.56 2.58 -10.03
C ASP A 93 -10.44 3.72 -9.47
N VAL A 94 -11.04 3.53 -8.29
CA VAL A 94 -11.81 4.59 -7.61
C VAL A 94 -10.95 5.83 -7.36
N GLY A 95 -9.73 5.68 -6.86
CA GLY A 95 -8.83 6.81 -6.56
C GLY A 95 -8.31 7.51 -7.81
N SER A 96 -8.31 6.85 -8.97
CA SER A 96 -7.81 7.40 -10.24
C SER A 96 -8.81 8.32 -10.95
N ARG A 97 -10.05 8.40 -10.48
CA ARG A 97 -11.15 9.09 -11.16
C ARG A 97 -11.68 10.27 -10.34
N PRO A 98 -12.39 11.24 -11.01
CA PRO A 98 -12.60 11.32 -12.46
C PRO A 98 -11.29 11.58 -13.22
N TYR A 99 -11.32 11.34 -14.53
CA TYR A 99 -10.13 11.50 -15.38
C TYR A 99 -9.53 12.91 -15.24
N GLY A 100 -8.21 13.00 -15.14
CA GLY A 100 -7.49 14.26 -14.90
C GLY A 100 -7.44 14.70 -13.43
N GLN A 101 -8.14 14.02 -12.51
CA GLN A 101 -8.20 14.37 -11.09
C GLN A 101 -7.76 13.21 -10.18
N SER A 102 -6.84 12.37 -10.66
CA SER A 102 -6.33 11.23 -9.91
C SER A 102 -5.78 11.63 -8.54
N ALA A 103 -6.29 11.00 -7.48
CA ALA A 103 -5.79 11.21 -6.12
C ALA A 103 -4.37 10.64 -5.91
N TRP A 104 -3.91 9.77 -6.81
CA TRP A 104 -2.59 9.14 -6.77
C TRP A 104 -1.48 10.02 -7.35
N ASN A 105 -1.83 10.96 -8.22
CA ASN A 105 -0.88 11.71 -9.04
C ASN A 105 0.24 12.38 -8.24
N GLY A 106 1.47 11.96 -8.50
CA GLY A 106 2.69 12.53 -7.93
C GLY A 106 2.95 12.13 -6.47
N LYS A 107 2.17 11.22 -5.86
CA LYS A 107 2.44 10.74 -4.50
C LYS A 107 3.56 9.70 -4.50
N PRO A 108 4.64 9.91 -3.74
CA PRO A 108 5.66 8.88 -3.58
C PRO A 108 5.08 7.61 -2.97
N GLY A 109 5.42 6.47 -3.55
CA GLY A 109 4.85 5.19 -3.17
C GLY A 109 5.87 4.08 -3.00
N ALA A 110 5.47 2.99 -2.34
CA ALA A 110 6.21 1.73 -2.31
C ALA A 110 5.25 0.54 -2.29
N VAL A 111 5.77 -0.63 -2.64
CA VAL A 111 5.00 -1.88 -2.69
C VAL A 111 5.71 -2.97 -1.90
N VAL A 112 4.99 -3.57 -0.96
CA VAL A 112 5.39 -4.79 -0.24
C VAL A 112 4.38 -5.87 -0.61
N SER A 113 4.83 -7.03 -1.06
CA SER A 113 3.97 -8.20 -1.23
C SER A 113 4.32 -9.29 -0.23
N ALA A 114 3.30 -9.97 0.31
CA ALA A 114 3.47 -11.04 1.29
C ALA A 114 2.52 -12.21 0.99
N SER A 115 3.10 -13.42 0.94
CA SER A 115 2.39 -14.66 0.63
C SER A 115 2.97 -15.83 1.44
N PRO A 116 2.16 -16.85 1.78
CA PRO A 116 2.68 -18.12 2.29
C PRO A 116 3.57 -18.84 1.27
N GLY A 117 3.34 -18.63 -0.02
CA GLY A 117 4.14 -19.21 -1.09
C GLY A 117 5.53 -18.57 -1.20
N GLY A 118 6.53 -19.37 -1.61
CA GLY A 118 7.94 -18.96 -1.67
C GLY A 118 8.23 -17.79 -2.61
N VAL A 119 7.38 -17.54 -3.62
CA VAL A 119 7.53 -16.43 -4.59
C VAL A 119 7.17 -15.06 -3.99
N GLY A 120 6.57 -15.01 -2.80
CA GLY A 120 6.33 -13.79 -2.05
C GLY A 120 5.37 -12.79 -2.71
N GLY A 121 4.52 -13.23 -3.64
CA GLY A 121 3.57 -12.33 -4.33
C GLY A 121 4.20 -11.49 -5.43
N PHE A 122 5.28 -11.96 -6.04
CA PHE A 122 6.01 -11.27 -7.10
C PHE A 122 5.12 -10.79 -8.25
N GLY A 123 4.20 -11.64 -8.75
CA GLY A 123 3.31 -11.27 -9.86
C GLY A 123 2.40 -10.10 -9.53
N ALA A 124 1.79 -10.11 -8.32
CA ALA A 124 0.96 -9.00 -7.87
C ALA A 124 1.76 -7.71 -7.67
N ASN A 125 2.98 -7.81 -7.12
CA ASN A 125 3.86 -6.66 -6.91
C ASN A 125 4.18 -5.96 -8.25
N HIS A 126 4.59 -6.72 -9.27
CA HIS A 126 4.90 -6.18 -10.59
C HIS A 126 3.67 -5.66 -11.34
N HIS A 127 2.53 -6.36 -11.29
CA HIS A 127 1.27 -5.87 -11.86
C HIS A 127 0.82 -4.54 -11.23
N LEU A 128 1.00 -4.42 -9.91
CA LEU A 128 0.70 -3.18 -9.23
C LEU A 128 1.62 -2.04 -9.69
N ARG A 129 2.93 -2.28 -9.76
CA ARG A 129 3.91 -1.29 -10.24
C ARG A 129 3.58 -0.79 -11.64
N GLN A 130 3.12 -1.65 -12.55
CA GLN A 130 2.65 -1.26 -13.88
C GLN A 130 1.47 -0.27 -13.79
N SER A 131 0.50 -0.52 -12.91
CA SER A 131 -0.61 0.41 -12.68
C SER A 131 -0.13 1.75 -12.11
N LEU A 132 0.82 1.72 -11.17
CA LEU A 132 1.38 2.92 -10.54
C LEU A 132 2.14 3.81 -11.53
N VAL A 133 2.79 3.24 -12.53
CA VAL A 133 3.43 4.01 -13.64
C VAL A 133 2.39 4.86 -14.35
N PHE A 134 1.26 4.27 -14.76
CA PHE A 134 0.18 5.01 -15.44
C PHE A 134 -0.42 6.10 -14.55
N LEU A 135 -0.51 5.86 -13.24
CA LEU A 135 -1.08 6.79 -12.27
C LEU A 135 -0.11 7.90 -11.83
N ASN A 136 1.09 7.94 -12.40
CA ASN A 136 2.16 8.88 -12.05
C ASN A 136 2.50 8.85 -10.54
N VAL A 137 2.56 7.66 -9.98
CA VAL A 137 3.06 7.38 -8.62
C VAL A 137 4.55 7.07 -8.73
N PRO A 138 5.46 7.92 -8.26
CA PRO A 138 6.88 7.59 -8.20
C PRO A 138 7.11 6.47 -7.18
N ALA A 139 7.07 5.22 -7.65
CA ALA A 139 7.22 4.05 -6.81
C ALA A 139 8.70 3.74 -6.54
N MET A 140 9.06 3.57 -5.26
CA MET A 140 10.41 3.19 -4.86
C MET A 140 10.84 1.90 -5.56
N ALA A 141 11.97 1.97 -6.27
CA ALA A 141 12.48 0.83 -7.03
C ALA A 141 13.19 -0.18 -6.13
N GLN A 142 14.02 0.28 -5.19
CA GLN A 142 14.82 -0.55 -4.30
C GLN A 142 14.76 -0.04 -2.85
N PRO A 143 14.81 -0.99 -1.85
CA PRO A 143 14.79 -2.44 -2.03
C PRO A 143 13.42 -2.95 -2.49
N GLU A 144 13.40 -4.05 -3.26
CA GLU A 144 12.16 -4.76 -3.58
C GLU A 144 11.74 -5.62 -2.37
N ALA A 145 10.42 -5.76 -2.14
CA ALA A 145 9.89 -6.50 -1.00
C ALA A 145 8.91 -7.60 -1.44
N TYR A 146 9.43 -8.82 -1.58
CA TYR A 146 8.69 -10.05 -1.90
C TYR A 146 8.80 -11.01 -0.72
N CYS A 147 7.85 -10.94 0.21
CA CYS A 147 7.89 -11.68 1.47
C CYS A 147 7.24 -13.07 1.30
N GLY A 148 8.05 -14.07 0.91
CA GLY A 148 7.62 -15.47 0.83
C GLY A 148 7.68 -16.19 2.18
N GLY A 149 6.83 -17.24 2.37
CA GLY A 149 6.71 -17.94 3.65
C GLY A 149 6.20 -17.07 4.80
N ALA A 150 5.44 -16.03 4.46
CA ALA A 150 5.06 -14.97 5.40
C ALA A 150 4.08 -15.40 6.50
N ASP A 151 3.48 -16.59 6.37
CA ASP A 151 2.69 -17.23 7.42
C ASP A 151 3.53 -17.55 8.67
N LYS A 152 4.84 -17.72 8.52
CA LYS A 152 5.79 -18.04 9.59
C LYS A 152 6.42 -16.82 10.26
N PHE A 153 6.12 -15.62 9.80
CA PHE A 153 6.74 -14.41 10.31
C PHE A 153 6.10 -13.89 11.59
N PHE A 154 4.87 -14.31 11.88
CA PHE A 154 4.07 -13.75 12.95
C PHE A 154 3.61 -14.83 13.93
N ASP A 155 3.52 -14.48 15.20
CA ASP A 155 2.90 -15.31 16.22
C ASP A 155 1.36 -15.27 16.13
N ALA A 156 0.69 -15.99 17.04
CA ALA A 156 -0.76 -16.06 17.11
C ALA A 156 -1.42 -14.69 17.36
N ASN A 157 -0.71 -13.77 18.00
CA ASN A 157 -1.17 -12.42 18.29
C ASN A 157 -0.87 -11.42 17.14
N GLY A 158 -0.22 -11.90 16.09
CA GLY A 158 0.15 -11.08 14.92
C GLY A 158 1.43 -10.26 15.10
N LYS A 159 2.21 -10.52 16.16
CA LYS A 159 3.49 -9.88 16.40
C LYS A 159 4.56 -10.51 15.50
N LEU A 160 5.38 -9.68 14.88
CA LEU A 160 6.51 -10.10 14.06
C LEU A 160 7.58 -10.76 14.95
N ILE A 161 7.87 -12.05 14.70
CA ILE A 161 8.82 -12.87 15.48
C ILE A 161 10.08 -13.27 14.71
N ASN A 162 10.10 -13.06 13.39
CA ASN A 162 11.26 -13.38 12.55
C ASN A 162 12.24 -12.21 12.52
N ASP A 163 13.41 -12.37 13.11
CA ASP A 163 14.39 -11.29 13.24
C ASP A 163 15.00 -10.85 11.90
N GLY A 164 15.26 -11.79 10.98
CA GLY A 164 15.74 -11.47 9.64
C GLY A 164 14.73 -10.62 8.86
N THR A 165 13.45 -10.99 8.93
CA THR A 165 12.36 -10.20 8.35
C THR A 165 12.24 -8.83 9.03
N ARG A 166 12.36 -8.77 10.35
CA ARG A 166 12.33 -7.51 11.10
C ARG A 166 13.40 -6.54 10.62
N GLN A 167 14.63 -7.03 10.49
CA GLN A 167 15.73 -6.19 10.01
C GLN A 167 15.49 -5.71 8.59
N PHE A 168 15.09 -6.62 7.69
CA PHE A 168 14.77 -6.28 6.31
C PHE A 168 13.66 -5.21 6.21
N LEU A 169 12.57 -5.36 6.98
CA LEU A 169 11.46 -4.38 6.96
C LEU A 169 11.89 -3.03 7.55
N LYS A 170 12.77 -3.01 8.55
CA LYS A 170 13.35 -1.77 9.11
C LYS A 170 14.17 -1.04 8.05
N ASP A 171 15.04 -1.76 7.34
CA ASP A 171 15.86 -1.19 6.27
C ASP A 171 15.01 -0.70 5.11
N PHE A 172 13.94 -1.46 4.74
CA PHE A 172 12.96 -1.06 3.76
C PHE A 172 12.27 0.25 4.15
N MET A 173 11.82 0.38 5.40
CA MET A 173 11.14 1.59 5.87
C MET A 173 12.08 2.79 5.93
N GLN A 174 13.37 2.60 6.23
CA GLN A 174 14.37 3.65 6.17
C GLN A 174 14.59 4.14 4.73
N ALA A 175 14.70 3.20 3.78
CA ALA A 175 14.81 3.53 2.35
C ALA A 175 13.55 4.24 1.85
N TYR A 176 12.36 3.77 2.29
CA TYR A 176 11.10 4.40 1.93
C TYR A 176 10.96 5.82 2.48
N ASN A 177 11.40 6.08 3.70
CA ASN A 177 11.45 7.42 4.26
C ASN A 177 12.30 8.36 3.40
N THR A 178 13.52 7.94 3.07
CA THR A 178 14.41 8.70 2.17
C THR A 178 13.74 8.95 0.81
N TRP A 179 13.07 7.94 0.25
CA TRP A 179 12.33 8.06 -1.01
C TRP A 179 11.19 9.06 -0.94
N VAL A 180 10.38 9.02 0.13
CA VAL A 180 9.27 9.94 0.33
C VAL A 180 9.77 11.38 0.42
N ILE A 181 10.78 11.63 1.25
CA ILE A 181 11.37 12.99 1.42
C ILE A 181 11.89 13.54 0.09
N ALA A 182 12.53 12.70 -0.73
CA ALA A 182 13.10 13.10 -2.01
C ALA A 182 12.06 13.36 -3.11
N ASN A 183 10.85 12.80 -3.00
CA ASN A 183 9.82 12.83 -4.05
C ASN A 183 8.52 13.54 -3.65
N ILE A 184 8.40 13.99 -2.41
CA ILE A 184 7.24 14.79 -1.98
C ILE A 184 7.28 16.14 -2.69
N LYS A 185 6.14 16.54 -3.27
CA LYS A 185 6.03 17.87 -3.86
C LYS A 185 5.90 18.90 -2.73
N SER A 186 6.80 19.83 -2.70
CA SER A 186 6.74 21.05 -1.85
C SER A 186 5.54 21.93 -2.20
#